data_eeac39cb7ce434e93a9ff792073e5cbf
#
_entry.id   eeac39cb7ce434e93a9ff792073e5cbf
#
_cell.length_a   1.000
_cell.length_b   1.000
_cell.length_c   1.000
_cell.angle_alpha   90.00
_cell.angle_beta   90.00
_cell.angle_gamma   90.00
#
_symmetry.space_group_name_H-M   'P 1'
#
loop_
_entity.id
_entity.type
_entity.pdbx_description
1 polymer ?
#
loop_
_entity_poly.entity_id
_entity_poly.type
_entity_poly.pdbx_seq_one_letter_code
_entity_poly.pdbx_strand_id
1 'polypeptide(L)'
;MASRRKEISEDAKFQIMRLISENPNISTRKIASKVGISNGAAFYLLNSLINRGFIKFENFLHNKNKRNYAYLLTPTGIKKKYELTLKFLERKKME
;
A
#
# COMPACT_ATOMS: atom_id res chain seq x y z
N MET A 1 -17.67 12.49 -10.05
CA MET A 1 -16.86 12.16 -11.22
C MET A 1 -16.03 10.93 -10.95
N ALA A 2 -16.13 9.95 -11.81
CA ALA A 2 -15.44 8.69 -11.65
C ALA A 2 -13.90 8.88 -11.63
N SER A 3 -13.38 9.80 -12.43
CA SER A 3 -11.95 10.06 -12.54
C SER A 3 -11.35 10.55 -11.23
N ARG A 4 -12.04 11.42 -10.52
CA ARG A 4 -11.54 11.94 -9.25
C ARG A 4 -11.46 10.88 -8.18
N ARG A 5 -12.50 10.04 -8.09
CA ARG A 5 -12.52 8.93 -7.13
C ARG A 5 -11.40 7.94 -7.42
N LYS A 6 -11.17 7.66 -8.70
CA LYS A 6 -10.09 6.79 -9.13
C LYS A 6 -8.73 7.36 -8.75
N GLU A 7 -8.53 8.65 -8.93
CA GLU A 7 -7.27 9.32 -8.57
C GLU A 7 -6.99 9.24 -7.08
N ILE A 8 -8.01 9.48 -6.24
CA ILE A 8 -7.86 9.37 -4.79
C ILE A 8 -7.48 7.96 -4.39
N SER A 9 -8.12 6.96 -5.01
CA SER A 9 -7.81 5.56 -4.73
C SER A 9 -6.39 5.21 -5.16
N GLU A 10 -5.96 5.69 -6.32
CA GLU A 10 -4.60 5.45 -6.81
C GLU A 10 -3.55 6.11 -5.92
N ASP A 11 -3.83 7.33 -5.46
CA ASP A 11 -2.92 8.02 -4.56
C ASP A 11 -2.78 7.28 -3.23
N ALA A 12 -3.91 6.79 -2.68
CA ALA A 12 -3.88 6.01 -1.46
C ALA A 12 -3.09 4.71 -1.64
N LYS A 13 -3.31 4.01 -2.74
CA LYS A 13 -2.57 2.78 -3.04
C LYS A 13 -1.07 3.04 -3.17
N PHE A 14 -0.70 4.12 -3.84
CA PHE A 14 0.69 4.53 -3.98
C PHE A 14 1.33 4.75 -2.61
N GLN A 15 0.64 5.51 -1.74
CA GLN A 15 1.15 5.80 -0.41
C GLN A 15 1.30 4.54 0.43
N ILE A 16 0.33 3.62 0.34
CA ILE A 16 0.39 2.35 1.05
C ILE A 16 1.60 1.55 0.59
N MET A 17 1.81 1.45 -0.70
CA MET A 17 2.95 0.70 -1.25
C MET A 17 4.28 1.33 -0.85
N ARG A 18 4.33 2.66 -0.82
CA ARG A 18 5.52 3.37 -0.39
C ARG A 18 5.83 3.11 1.09
N LEU A 19 4.81 3.18 1.94
CA LEU A 19 4.97 2.91 3.38
C LEU A 19 5.46 1.49 3.62
N ILE A 20 4.92 0.54 2.88
CA ILE A 20 5.33 -0.86 2.99
C ILE A 20 6.79 -1.03 2.56
N SER A 21 7.20 -0.36 1.50
CA SER A 21 8.60 -0.40 1.05
C SER A 21 9.55 0.11 2.12
N GLU A 22 9.14 1.15 2.84
CA GLU A 22 9.98 1.75 3.87
C GLU A 22 9.96 0.96 5.16
N ASN A 23 8.83 0.33 5.48
CA ASN A 23 8.65 -0.43 6.71
C ASN A 23 7.73 -1.62 6.49
N PRO A 24 8.28 -2.77 6.10
CA PRO A 24 7.47 -3.96 5.83
C PRO A 24 6.62 -4.44 7.01
N ASN A 25 7.02 -4.10 8.22
CA ASN A 25 6.32 -4.54 9.43
C ASN A 25 5.25 -3.56 9.89
N ILE A 26 4.95 -2.55 9.09
CA ILE A 26 3.97 -1.52 9.45
C ILE A 26 2.58 -2.15 9.63
N SER A 27 1.85 -1.70 10.65
CA SER A 27 0.50 -2.19 10.91
C SER A 27 -0.52 -1.49 10.01
N THR A 28 -1.66 -2.15 9.83
CA THR A 28 -2.77 -1.55 9.07
C THR A 28 -3.23 -0.25 9.70
N ARG A 29 -3.29 -0.22 11.03
CA ARG A 29 -3.68 0.99 11.76
C ARG A 29 -2.72 2.14 11.50
N LYS A 30 -1.43 1.85 11.49
CA LYS A 30 -0.41 2.86 11.22
C LYS A 30 -0.49 3.36 9.79
N ILE A 31 -0.73 2.45 8.85
CA ILE A 31 -0.94 2.80 7.44
C ILE A 31 -2.12 3.75 7.33
N ALA A 32 -3.25 3.40 7.94
CA ALA A 32 -4.46 4.22 7.89
C ALA A 32 -4.18 5.63 8.42
N SER A 33 -3.49 5.71 9.56
CA SER A 33 -3.13 6.98 10.18
C SER A 33 -2.28 7.84 9.25
N LYS A 34 -1.24 7.25 8.66
CA LYS A 34 -0.31 7.99 7.81
C LYS A 34 -0.92 8.40 6.47
N VAL A 35 -1.80 7.59 5.93
CA VAL A 35 -2.48 7.91 4.67
C VAL A 35 -3.66 8.85 4.90
N GLY A 36 -4.20 8.87 6.11
CA GLY A 36 -5.35 9.73 6.43
C GLY A 36 -6.68 9.12 6.02
N ILE A 37 -6.80 7.80 6.14
CA ILE A 37 -8.03 7.07 5.81
C ILE A 37 -8.45 6.23 7.01
N SER A 38 -9.66 5.69 6.97
CA SER A 38 -10.14 4.83 8.04
C SER A 38 -9.39 3.49 8.04
N ASN A 39 -9.42 2.80 9.18
CA ASN A 39 -8.84 1.45 9.28
C ASN A 39 -9.51 0.50 8.29
N GLY A 40 -10.81 0.60 8.13
CA GLY A 40 -11.55 -0.24 7.18
C GLY A 40 -11.12 0.01 5.75
N ALA A 41 -10.94 1.29 5.39
CA ALA A 41 -10.49 1.64 4.05
C ALA A 41 -9.07 1.13 3.79
N ALA A 42 -8.19 1.27 4.78
CA ALA A 42 -6.82 0.76 4.65
C ALA A 42 -6.81 -0.75 4.47
N PHE A 43 -7.61 -1.45 5.27
CA PHE A 43 -7.73 -2.91 5.17
C PHE A 43 -8.25 -3.32 3.80
N TYR A 44 -9.27 -2.63 3.32
CA TYR A 44 -9.85 -2.91 2.01
C TYR A 44 -8.81 -2.72 0.89
N LEU A 45 -8.07 -1.63 0.93
CA LEU A 45 -7.06 -1.34 -0.09
C LEU A 45 -5.91 -2.34 -0.04
N LEU A 46 -5.46 -2.70 1.18
CA LEU A 46 -4.43 -3.71 1.34
C LEU A 46 -4.85 -5.05 0.74
N ASN A 47 -6.06 -5.48 1.05
CA ASN A 47 -6.57 -6.74 0.50
C ASN A 47 -6.70 -6.68 -1.02
N SER A 48 -7.11 -5.54 -1.55
CA SER A 48 -7.18 -5.35 -2.99
C SER A 48 -5.80 -5.51 -3.63
N LEU A 49 -4.77 -4.91 -3.03
CA LEU A 49 -3.41 -4.99 -3.54
C LEU A 49 -2.86 -6.42 -3.45
N ILE A 50 -3.18 -7.12 -2.37
CA ILE A 50 -2.80 -8.53 -2.20
C ILE A 50 -3.47 -9.40 -3.27
N ASN A 51 -4.77 -9.20 -3.45
CA ASN A 51 -5.54 -9.99 -4.42
C ASN A 51 -5.08 -9.75 -5.86
N ARG A 52 -4.56 -8.59 -6.13
CA ARG A 52 -4.03 -8.26 -7.46
C ARG A 52 -2.59 -8.72 -7.65
N GLY A 53 -1.98 -9.27 -6.60
CA GLY A 53 -0.62 -9.78 -6.69
C GLY A 53 0.45 -8.69 -6.60
N PHE A 54 0.11 -7.50 -6.10
CA PHE A 54 1.08 -6.41 -5.97
C PHE A 54 1.80 -6.45 -4.63
N ILE A 55 1.14 -7.00 -3.61
CA ILE A 55 1.68 -7.12 -2.26
C ILE A 55 1.53 -8.57 -1.81
N LYS A 56 2.53 -9.05 -1.10
CA LYS A 56 2.54 -10.36 -0.49
C LYS A 56 2.58 -10.18 1.03
N PHE A 57 1.77 -10.93 1.74
CA PHE A 57 1.77 -10.93 3.19
C PHE A 57 2.50 -12.18 3.67
N GLU A 58 3.48 -12.01 4.53
CA GLU A 58 4.19 -13.12 5.15
C GLU A 58 4.05 -13.04 6.65
N ASN A 59 3.72 -14.18 7.25
CA ASN A 59 3.56 -14.31 8.70
C ASN A 59 4.45 -15.47 9.13
N PHE A 60 5.46 -15.17 9.92
CA PHE A 60 6.45 -16.18 10.32
C PHE A 60 6.77 -16.07 11.79
N LEU A 61 7.27 -17.16 12.37
CA LEU A 61 7.72 -17.20 13.74
C LEU A 61 9.16 -16.73 13.80
N HIS A 62 9.40 -15.67 14.55
CA HIS A 62 10.76 -15.18 14.77
C HIS A 62 11.40 -15.92 15.95
N ASN A 63 10.63 -16.16 16.99
CA ASN A 63 11.00 -16.93 18.18
C ASN A 63 9.84 -17.84 18.54
N LYS A 64 10.07 -18.74 19.49
CA LYS A 64 9.02 -19.63 19.97
C LYS A 64 7.72 -18.92 20.33
N ASN A 65 7.82 -17.69 20.82
CA ASN A 65 6.67 -16.94 21.34
C ASN A 65 6.38 -15.66 20.58
N LYS A 66 7.14 -15.32 19.54
CA LYS A 66 6.94 -14.09 18.78
C LYS A 66 6.62 -14.38 17.35
N ARG A 67 5.51 -13.82 16.90
CA ARG A 67 5.14 -13.85 15.49
C ARG A 67 5.49 -12.52 14.86
N ASN A 68 6.18 -12.58 13.75
CA ASN A 68 6.43 -11.42 12.93
C ASN A 68 5.64 -11.55 11.65
N TYR A 69 5.26 -10.41 11.11
CA TYR A 69 4.65 -10.38 9.79
C TYR A 69 5.30 -9.29 8.97
N ALA A 70 5.20 -9.43 7.68
CA ALA A 70 5.70 -8.41 6.77
C ALA A 70 4.83 -8.35 5.54
N TYR A 71 4.61 -7.13 5.06
CA TYR A 71 4.05 -6.89 3.75
C TYR A 71 5.22 -6.62 2.81
N LEU A 72 5.24 -7.29 1.69
CA LEU A 72 6.31 -7.16 0.72
C LEU A 72 5.74 -6.86 -0.65
N LEU A 73 6.41 -5.98 -1.38
CA LEU A 73 6.03 -5.75 -2.76
C LEU A 73 6.55 -6.91 -3.62
N THR A 74 5.66 -7.44 -4.45
CA THR A 74 6.05 -8.42 -5.45
C THR A 74 6.77 -7.69 -6.60
N PRO A 75 7.45 -8.41 -7.51
CA PRO A 75 8.02 -7.76 -8.70
C PRO A 75 6.97 -6.97 -9.48
N THR A 76 5.75 -7.55 -9.61
CA THR A 76 4.63 -6.85 -10.25
C THR A 76 4.22 -5.62 -9.46
N GLY A 77 4.28 -5.70 -8.11
CA GLY A 77 3.98 -4.59 -7.24
C GLY A 77 4.99 -3.46 -7.37
N ILE A 78 6.24 -3.78 -7.50
CA ILE A 78 7.30 -2.77 -7.71
C ILE A 78 7.04 -2.01 -8.99
N LYS A 79 6.68 -2.72 -10.04
CA LYS A 79 6.35 -2.14 -11.33
C LYS A 79 5.12 -1.24 -11.24
N LYS A 80 4.09 -1.71 -10.52
CA LYS A 80 2.86 -0.94 -10.32
C LYS A 80 3.13 0.33 -9.52
N LYS A 81 3.96 0.22 -8.48
CA LYS A 81 4.34 1.38 -7.66
C LYS A 81 5.04 2.43 -8.53
N TYR A 82 5.90 1.98 -9.43
CA TYR A 82 6.59 2.89 -10.35
C TYR A 82 5.60 3.62 -11.25
N GLU A 83 4.64 2.90 -11.82
CA GLU A 83 3.61 3.51 -12.64
C GLU A 83 2.80 4.55 -11.87
N LEU A 84 2.41 4.22 -10.64
CA LEU A 84 1.65 5.13 -9.80
C LEU A 84 2.48 6.35 -9.40
N THR A 85 3.78 6.15 -9.21
CA THR A 85 4.69 7.27 -8.91
C THR A 85 4.68 8.27 -10.06
N LEU A 86 4.79 7.79 -11.29
CA LEU A 86 4.77 8.67 -12.45
C LEU A 86 3.45 9.43 -12.56
N LYS A 87 2.33 8.75 -12.34
CA LYS A 87 1.00 9.38 -12.39
C LYS A 87 0.86 10.43 -11.30
N PHE A 88 1.33 10.11 -10.10
CA PHE A 88 1.26 11.05 -8.97
C PHE A 88 2.06 12.31 -9.27
N LEU A 89 3.28 12.17 -9.74
CA LEU A 89 4.14 13.31 -10.07
C LEU A 89 3.54 14.15 -11.20
N GLU A 90 2.95 13.49 -12.18
CA GLU A 90 2.31 14.16 -13.29
C GLU A 90 1.15 15.04 -12.82
N ARG A 91 0.30 14.50 -11.93
CA ARG A 91 -0.81 15.26 -11.35
C ARG A 91 -0.30 16.45 -10.54
N LYS A 92 0.74 16.25 -9.73
CA LYS A 92 1.31 17.33 -8.92
C LYS A 92 1.93 18.41 -9.78
N LYS A 93 2.55 18.02 -10.89
CA LYS A 93 3.16 18.98 -11.81
C LYS A 93 2.12 19.88 -12.46
N MET A 94 0.91 19.37 -12.70
CA MET A 94 -0.17 20.14 -13.32
C MET A 94 -0.91 21.04 -12.34
N GLU A 95 -0.74 20.84 -11.06
CA GLU A 95 -1.31 21.70 -10.04
C GLU A 95 -0.45 22.98 -9.88
#